data_44007f8c4b0347503bfd1b718582c0ff
#
_entry.id   44007f8c4b0347503bfd1b718582c0ff
#
_cell.length_a   1.000
_cell.length_b   1.000
_cell.length_c   1.000
_cell.angle_alpha   90.00
_cell.angle_beta   90.00
_cell.angle_gamma   90.00
#
_symmetry.space_group_name_H-M   'P 1'
#
loop_
_entity.id
_entity.type
_entity.pdbx_description
1 polymer ?
#
loop_
_entity_poly.entity_id
_entity_poly.type
_entity_poly.pdbx_seq_one_letter_code
_entity_poly.pdbx_strand_id
1 'polypeptide(L)'
;DAAAIRSRLEQGEVALLSPLGYSPTGEIYNLTLENVAAAAAIALNAEKLIFLMDTAGIEERPTGTSGKLLRELTVAESKAILARLAAKLSDDVRLYLPCAVQACESGVARVHLISRHVDGAVLQELFTHDGIGSMISQGPLQSLRNAGVEDVGGILQLIEPLEAKGVLVRRNRELLEMEIDRFVVLEHDRMIVACAALYPFPDEKASELGCLAVHPDYRNAGYGDTLLKHIEVKAKTQGSKKLFVLTTGAAHWFVERGFEETGVEK
;
A
#
# COMPACT_ATOMS: atom_id res chain seq x y z
N ASP A 1 -14.13 -7.42 -28.51
CA ASP A 1 -13.06 -8.37 -28.75
C ASP A 1 -11.75 -7.87 -28.12
N ALA A 2 -11.31 -8.56 -27.07
CA ALA A 2 -10.11 -8.17 -26.31
C ALA A 2 -8.82 -8.28 -27.16
N ALA A 3 -8.74 -9.23 -28.08
CA ALA A 3 -7.57 -9.40 -28.95
C ALA A 3 -7.40 -8.20 -29.90
N ALA A 4 -8.51 -7.71 -30.48
CA ALA A 4 -8.48 -6.54 -31.34
C ALA A 4 -8.04 -5.27 -30.58
N ILE A 5 -8.51 -5.10 -29.33
CA ILE A 5 -8.10 -3.97 -28.48
C ILE A 5 -6.62 -4.07 -28.16
N ARG A 6 -6.11 -5.24 -27.73
CA ARG A 6 -4.68 -5.45 -27.45
C ARG A 6 -3.80 -5.10 -28.64
N SER A 7 -4.15 -5.57 -29.84
CA SER A 7 -3.40 -5.27 -31.04
C SER A 7 -3.24 -3.76 -31.31
N ARG A 8 -4.27 -2.97 -30.98
CA ARG A 8 -4.20 -1.51 -31.10
C ARG A 8 -3.31 -0.89 -30.02
N LEU A 9 -3.47 -1.35 -28.80
CA LEU A 9 -2.65 -0.88 -27.66
C LEU A 9 -1.15 -1.19 -27.87
N GLU A 10 -0.81 -2.37 -28.41
CA GLU A 10 0.55 -2.76 -28.76
C GLU A 10 1.18 -1.86 -29.85
N GLN A 11 0.36 -1.25 -30.68
CA GLN A 11 0.78 -0.25 -31.68
C GLN A 11 0.91 1.16 -31.09
N GLY A 12 0.70 1.33 -29.78
CA GLY A 12 0.75 2.63 -29.10
C GLY A 12 -0.51 3.48 -29.28
N GLU A 13 -1.59 2.89 -29.77
CA GLU A 13 -2.87 3.58 -29.97
C GLU A 13 -3.69 3.59 -28.68
N VAL A 14 -4.64 4.52 -28.59
CA VAL A 14 -5.66 4.59 -27.54
C VAL A 14 -6.95 4.00 -28.05
N ALA A 15 -7.49 3.00 -27.35
CA ALA A 15 -8.77 2.38 -27.70
C ALA A 15 -9.93 3.07 -26.96
N LEU A 16 -10.81 3.74 -27.71
CA LEU A 16 -12.06 4.31 -27.20
C LEU A 16 -13.19 3.29 -27.37
N LEU A 17 -13.84 2.91 -26.26
CA LEU A 17 -14.94 1.95 -26.23
C LEU A 17 -16.26 2.66 -25.97
N SER A 18 -17.25 2.47 -26.83
CA SER A 18 -18.62 2.93 -26.57
C SER A 18 -19.40 1.91 -25.71
N PRO A 19 -20.40 2.34 -24.91
CA PRO A 19 -21.23 1.45 -24.12
C PRO A 19 -22.33 0.78 -24.99
N LEU A 20 -21.97 0.28 -26.15
CA LEU A 20 -22.84 -0.42 -27.07
C LEU A 20 -22.43 -1.87 -27.20
N GLY A 21 -23.38 -2.76 -27.09
CA GLY A 21 -23.21 -4.19 -27.31
C GLY A 21 -24.02 -4.69 -28.52
N TYR A 22 -23.53 -5.76 -29.13
CA TYR A 22 -24.21 -6.45 -30.22
C TYR A 22 -24.44 -7.91 -29.85
N SER A 23 -25.64 -8.40 -30.05
CA SER A 23 -25.88 -9.83 -29.94
C SER A 23 -25.31 -10.57 -31.16
N PRO A 24 -25.13 -11.88 -31.10
CA PRO A 24 -24.78 -12.69 -32.27
C PRO A 24 -25.82 -12.60 -33.43
N THR A 25 -27.05 -12.21 -33.10
CA THR A 25 -28.15 -12.00 -34.07
C THR A 25 -28.18 -10.58 -34.65
N GLY A 26 -27.24 -9.68 -34.20
CA GLY A 26 -27.14 -8.33 -34.73
C GLY A 26 -27.98 -7.27 -33.99
N GLU A 27 -28.63 -7.64 -32.89
CA GLU A 27 -29.38 -6.68 -32.08
C GLU A 27 -28.43 -5.76 -31.30
N ILE A 28 -28.78 -4.49 -31.19
CA ILE A 28 -27.99 -3.47 -30.52
C ILE A 28 -28.55 -3.26 -29.11
N TYR A 29 -27.65 -3.25 -28.13
CA TYR A 29 -27.96 -3.00 -26.72
C TYR A 29 -27.17 -1.81 -26.18
N ASN A 30 -27.86 -0.93 -25.42
CA ASN A 30 -27.18 0.03 -24.57
C ASN A 30 -26.75 -0.69 -23.31
N LEU A 31 -25.44 -0.70 -23.08
CA LEU A 31 -24.83 -1.27 -21.89
C LEU A 31 -24.52 -0.16 -20.89
N THR A 32 -24.38 -0.51 -19.62
CA THR A 32 -23.94 0.44 -18.60
C THR A 32 -22.43 0.65 -18.74
N LEU A 33 -21.99 1.90 -18.69
CA LEU A 33 -20.60 2.28 -18.93
C LEU A 33 -19.63 1.60 -17.94
N GLU A 34 -20.01 1.56 -16.66
CA GLU A 34 -19.23 0.96 -15.60
C GLU A 34 -19.03 -0.54 -15.81
N ASN A 35 -20.04 -1.24 -16.27
CA ASN A 35 -19.93 -2.68 -16.58
C ASN A 35 -19.04 -2.93 -17.80
N VAL A 36 -19.14 -2.09 -18.84
CA VAL A 36 -18.26 -2.19 -20.02
C VAL A 36 -16.82 -1.91 -19.62
N ALA A 37 -16.57 -0.90 -18.79
CA ALA A 37 -15.24 -0.57 -18.32
C ALA A 37 -14.63 -1.72 -17.49
N ALA A 38 -15.39 -2.25 -16.52
CA ALA A 38 -14.95 -3.38 -15.71
C ALA A 38 -14.68 -4.64 -16.58
N ALA A 39 -15.59 -4.98 -17.47
CA ALA A 39 -15.44 -6.13 -18.37
C ALA A 39 -14.23 -5.97 -19.31
N ALA A 40 -14.00 -4.78 -19.84
CA ALA A 40 -12.83 -4.48 -20.67
C ALA A 40 -11.52 -4.60 -19.86
N ALA A 41 -11.46 -4.01 -18.66
CA ALA A 41 -10.31 -4.09 -17.78
C ALA A 41 -9.96 -5.54 -17.41
N ILE A 42 -10.95 -6.35 -17.07
CA ILE A 42 -10.79 -7.78 -16.77
C ILE A 42 -10.27 -8.54 -18.00
N ALA A 43 -10.91 -8.37 -19.16
CA ALA A 43 -10.54 -9.08 -20.38
C ALA A 43 -9.15 -8.71 -20.90
N LEU A 44 -8.70 -7.48 -20.64
CA LEU A 44 -7.37 -7.00 -20.98
C LEU A 44 -6.31 -7.33 -19.94
N ASN A 45 -6.72 -7.81 -18.76
CA ASN A 45 -5.87 -7.97 -17.58
C ASN A 45 -5.18 -6.64 -17.25
N ALA A 46 -5.98 -5.57 -17.19
CA ALA A 46 -5.48 -4.23 -16.93
C ALA A 46 -4.87 -4.13 -15.53
N GLU A 47 -3.77 -3.42 -15.41
CA GLU A 47 -3.15 -3.15 -14.10
C GLU A 47 -4.01 -2.22 -13.26
N LYS A 48 -4.62 -1.23 -13.90
CA LYS A 48 -5.43 -0.21 -13.22
C LYS A 48 -6.72 0.05 -13.98
N LEU A 49 -7.81 0.23 -13.23
CA LEU A 49 -9.10 0.74 -13.73
C LEU A 49 -9.43 2.02 -12.97
N ILE A 50 -9.77 3.07 -13.68
CA ILE A 50 -10.09 4.38 -13.07
C ILE A 50 -11.52 4.74 -13.43
N PHE A 51 -12.35 4.97 -12.42
CA PHE A 51 -13.68 5.54 -12.58
C PHE A 51 -13.66 7.03 -12.20
N LEU A 52 -14.10 7.87 -13.13
CA LEU A 52 -14.29 9.30 -12.93
C LEU A 52 -15.73 9.54 -12.48
N MET A 53 -15.90 9.92 -11.21
CA MET A 53 -17.18 10.06 -10.53
C MET A 53 -17.53 11.53 -10.24
N ASP A 54 -18.74 11.78 -9.80
CA ASP A 54 -19.15 13.12 -9.30
C ASP A 54 -18.65 13.35 -7.86
N THR A 55 -18.46 12.29 -7.08
CA THR A 55 -17.96 12.35 -5.70
C THR A 55 -16.45 12.16 -5.63
N ALA A 56 -15.83 12.57 -4.53
CA ALA A 56 -14.38 12.45 -4.33
C ALA A 56 -13.90 11.00 -4.16
N GLY A 57 -14.79 10.08 -3.84
CA GLY A 57 -14.51 8.70 -3.53
C GLY A 57 -15.45 8.16 -2.46
N ILE A 58 -15.00 7.18 -1.69
CA ILE A 58 -15.78 6.56 -0.60
C ILE A 58 -15.52 7.30 0.70
N GLU A 59 -16.57 7.85 1.30
CA GLU A 59 -16.50 8.55 2.59
C GLU A 59 -17.08 7.72 3.73
N GLU A 60 -16.48 7.80 4.91
CA GLU A 60 -16.93 7.08 6.09
C GLU A 60 -18.32 7.55 6.58
N ARG A 61 -18.69 8.82 6.30
CA ARG A 61 -20.00 9.42 6.60
C ARG A 61 -20.48 10.27 5.42
N PRO A 62 -21.25 9.72 4.49
CA PRO A 62 -21.65 10.42 3.28
C PRO A 62 -22.75 11.45 3.45
N THR A 63 -23.28 11.71 4.67
CA THR A 63 -24.40 12.63 4.88
C THR A 63 -23.99 13.91 5.58
N GLY A 64 -23.84 15.00 4.81
CA GLY A 64 -24.01 16.39 5.26
C GLY A 64 -22.90 17.03 6.11
N THR A 65 -22.00 16.29 6.66
CA THR A 65 -20.75 16.74 7.28
C THR A 65 -19.59 16.11 6.52
N SER A 66 -18.59 16.90 6.20
CA SER A 66 -17.34 16.45 5.55
C SER A 66 -16.88 15.12 6.16
N GLY A 67 -17.18 14.00 5.48
CA GLY A 67 -16.75 12.68 5.87
C GLY A 67 -15.25 12.52 5.61
N LYS A 68 -14.62 11.62 6.36
CA LYS A 68 -13.22 11.25 6.08
C LYS A 68 -13.20 10.38 4.84
N LEU A 69 -12.49 10.80 3.79
CA LEU A 69 -12.25 10.00 2.60
C LEU A 69 -11.44 8.74 2.95
N LEU A 70 -11.96 7.58 2.57
CA LEU A 70 -11.25 6.31 2.69
C LEU A 70 -10.36 6.14 1.45
N ARG A 71 -9.06 6.35 1.62
CA ARG A 71 -8.12 6.40 0.49
C ARG A 71 -7.76 5.01 -0.04
N GLU A 72 -7.61 4.05 0.85
CA GLU A 72 -7.22 2.68 0.52
C GLU A 72 -8.23 1.71 1.14
N LEU A 73 -8.71 0.79 0.35
CA LEU A 73 -9.66 -0.24 0.74
C LEU A 73 -9.29 -1.57 0.10
N THR A 74 -9.39 -2.62 0.88
CA THR A 74 -9.38 -3.98 0.33
C THR A 74 -10.74 -4.34 -0.26
N VAL A 75 -10.77 -5.33 -1.12
CA VAL A 75 -12.02 -5.96 -1.61
C VAL A 75 -12.91 -6.39 -0.43
N ALA A 76 -12.33 -6.96 0.62
CA ALA A 76 -13.09 -7.40 1.80
C ALA A 76 -13.76 -6.23 2.53
N GLU A 77 -13.03 -5.13 2.76
CA GLU A 77 -13.58 -3.91 3.37
C GLU A 77 -14.64 -3.27 2.50
N SER A 78 -14.40 -3.21 1.18
CA SER A 78 -15.36 -2.68 0.20
C SER A 78 -16.67 -3.46 0.21
N LYS A 79 -16.62 -4.78 0.27
CA LYS A 79 -17.80 -5.63 0.44
C LYS A 79 -18.52 -5.41 1.76
N ALA A 80 -17.77 -5.23 2.85
CA ALA A 80 -18.36 -4.92 4.15
C ALA A 80 -19.08 -3.56 4.14
N ILE A 81 -18.53 -2.56 3.45
CA ILE A 81 -19.15 -1.25 3.25
C ILE A 81 -20.45 -1.40 2.44
N LEU A 82 -20.43 -2.12 1.32
CA LEU A 82 -21.63 -2.38 0.53
C LEU A 82 -22.71 -3.09 1.34
N ALA A 83 -22.37 -4.08 2.15
CA ALA A 83 -23.32 -4.82 2.96
C ALA A 83 -23.95 -3.96 4.08
N ARG A 84 -23.16 -3.11 4.75
CA ARG A 84 -23.59 -2.34 5.93
C ARG A 84 -24.18 -0.99 5.61
N LEU A 85 -23.70 -0.33 4.57
CA LEU A 85 -23.94 1.09 4.32
C LEU A 85 -24.57 1.38 2.96
N ALA A 86 -25.03 0.38 2.20
CA ALA A 86 -25.56 0.56 0.85
C ALA A 86 -26.57 1.73 0.72
N ALA A 87 -27.50 1.87 1.68
CA ALA A 87 -28.51 2.92 1.66
C ALA A 87 -27.95 4.32 2.01
N LYS A 88 -26.74 4.41 2.54
CA LYS A 88 -26.08 5.66 2.95
C LYS A 88 -24.97 6.11 2.00
N LEU A 89 -24.61 5.28 1.06
CA LEU A 89 -23.62 5.60 0.03
C LEU A 89 -24.24 6.56 -1.00
N SER A 90 -23.39 7.41 -1.59
CA SER A 90 -23.79 8.23 -2.75
C SER A 90 -24.21 7.34 -3.92
N ASP A 91 -25.00 7.88 -4.83
CA ASP A 91 -25.46 7.14 -6.00
C ASP A 91 -24.28 6.65 -6.85
N ASP A 92 -23.27 7.48 -7.02
CA ASP A 92 -22.02 7.11 -7.69
C ASP A 92 -21.33 5.91 -7.04
N VAL A 93 -21.08 5.96 -5.73
CA VAL A 93 -20.41 4.89 -5.03
C VAL A 93 -21.21 3.58 -5.11
N ARG A 94 -22.55 3.66 -5.04
CA ARG A 94 -23.42 2.48 -5.23
C ARG A 94 -23.32 1.88 -6.61
N LEU A 95 -23.06 2.71 -7.62
CA LEU A 95 -22.93 2.29 -9.00
C LEU A 95 -21.55 1.69 -9.29
N TYR A 96 -20.49 2.41 -8.91
CA TYR A 96 -19.11 2.05 -9.31
C TYR A 96 -18.44 1.05 -8.38
N LEU A 97 -18.72 1.07 -7.06
CA LEU A 97 -18.05 0.20 -6.10
C LEU A 97 -18.27 -1.31 -6.34
N PRO A 98 -19.46 -1.80 -6.70
CA PRO A 98 -19.65 -3.21 -7.07
C PRO A 98 -18.80 -3.63 -8.27
N CYS A 99 -18.73 -2.77 -9.30
CA CYS A 99 -17.90 -3.00 -10.49
C CYS A 99 -16.40 -3.00 -10.16
N ALA A 100 -15.98 -2.12 -9.26
CA ALA A 100 -14.61 -2.06 -8.75
C ALA A 100 -14.22 -3.34 -8.00
N VAL A 101 -15.08 -3.81 -7.10
CA VAL A 101 -14.89 -5.07 -6.37
C VAL A 101 -14.78 -6.25 -7.32
N GLN A 102 -15.72 -6.36 -8.28
CA GLN A 102 -15.71 -7.43 -9.29
C GLN A 102 -14.43 -7.40 -10.14
N ALA A 103 -13.99 -6.22 -10.57
CA ALA A 103 -12.78 -6.08 -11.37
C ALA A 103 -11.54 -6.55 -10.60
N CYS A 104 -11.38 -6.14 -9.32
CA CYS A 104 -10.28 -6.60 -8.48
C CYS A 104 -10.32 -8.12 -8.23
N GLU A 105 -11.49 -8.69 -7.95
CA GLU A 105 -11.65 -10.15 -7.79
C GLU A 105 -11.30 -10.94 -9.03
N SER A 106 -11.50 -10.32 -10.20
CA SER A 106 -11.23 -10.93 -11.51
C SER A 106 -9.82 -10.65 -12.04
N GLY A 107 -8.92 -10.07 -11.23
CA GLY A 107 -7.49 -9.95 -11.55
C GLY A 107 -6.99 -8.54 -11.88
N VAL A 108 -7.86 -7.52 -11.94
CA VAL A 108 -7.40 -6.13 -12.02
C VAL A 108 -6.69 -5.78 -10.70
N ALA A 109 -5.43 -5.34 -10.77
CA ALA A 109 -4.64 -5.13 -9.57
C ALA A 109 -5.19 -4.02 -8.68
N ARG A 110 -5.68 -2.92 -9.28
CA ARG A 110 -6.22 -1.75 -8.57
C ARG A 110 -7.37 -1.11 -9.32
N VAL A 111 -8.35 -0.63 -8.57
CA VAL A 111 -9.41 0.21 -9.10
C VAL A 111 -9.45 1.51 -8.32
N HIS A 112 -9.44 2.63 -9.04
CA HIS A 112 -9.45 3.97 -8.46
C HIS A 112 -10.81 4.62 -8.71
N LEU A 113 -11.38 5.19 -7.65
CA LEU A 113 -12.61 5.97 -7.66
C LEU A 113 -12.24 7.43 -7.37
N ILE A 114 -12.26 8.29 -8.39
CA ILE A 114 -11.77 9.68 -8.28
C ILE A 114 -12.79 10.67 -8.82
N SER A 115 -12.72 11.92 -8.33
CA SER A 115 -13.62 12.98 -8.80
C SER A 115 -13.21 13.48 -10.19
N ARG A 116 -14.20 13.58 -11.09
CA ARG A 116 -14.04 14.23 -12.41
C ARG A 116 -14.02 15.77 -12.33
N HIS A 117 -14.34 16.34 -11.18
CA HIS A 117 -14.40 17.80 -10.97
C HIS A 117 -13.09 18.39 -10.49
N VAL A 118 -12.09 17.56 -10.20
CA VAL A 118 -10.74 18.02 -9.82
C VAL A 118 -9.87 18.08 -11.06
N ASP A 119 -9.32 19.25 -11.32
CA ASP A 119 -8.41 19.45 -12.44
C ASP A 119 -7.10 18.63 -12.24
N GLY A 120 -6.69 17.91 -13.26
CA GLY A 120 -5.54 17.01 -13.16
C GLY A 120 -5.73 15.78 -12.27
N ALA A 121 -6.98 15.42 -11.90
CA ALA A 121 -7.31 14.31 -11.00
C ALA A 121 -6.57 13.01 -11.34
N VAL A 122 -6.59 12.60 -12.62
CA VAL A 122 -5.94 11.36 -13.05
C VAL A 122 -4.42 11.42 -12.85
N LEU A 123 -3.80 12.57 -13.13
CA LEU A 123 -2.36 12.73 -12.92
C LEU A 123 -2.01 12.73 -11.44
N GLN A 124 -2.81 13.41 -10.61
CA GLN A 124 -2.60 13.41 -9.16
C GLN A 124 -2.74 12.01 -8.58
N GLU A 125 -3.77 11.25 -8.99
CA GLU A 125 -3.99 9.89 -8.50
C GLU A 125 -2.89 8.92 -8.92
N LEU A 126 -2.37 9.04 -10.13
CA LEU A 126 -1.39 8.09 -10.66
C LEU A 126 0.07 8.41 -10.31
N PHE A 127 0.38 9.68 -10.08
CA PHE A 127 1.77 10.15 -9.95
C PHE A 127 2.08 10.79 -8.59
N THR A 128 1.12 10.89 -7.68
CA THR A 128 1.38 11.31 -6.30
C THR A 128 1.19 10.14 -5.34
N HIS A 129 1.92 10.19 -4.22
CA HIS A 129 1.89 9.15 -3.20
C HIS A 129 0.52 9.02 -2.52
N ASP A 130 -0.10 10.14 -2.19
CA ASP A 130 -1.33 10.15 -1.39
C ASP A 130 -2.61 9.98 -2.21
N GLY A 131 -2.52 10.13 -3.54
CA GLY A 131 -3.69 10.13 -4.41
C GLY A 131 -4.72 11.19 -4.03
N ILE A 132 -5.85 11.23 -4.68
CA ILE A 132 -6.95 12.15 -4.38
C ILE A 132 -8.29 11.45 -4.14
N GLY A 133 -8.39 10.18 -4.50
CA GLY A 133 -9.60 9.39 -4.47
C GLY A 133 -9.58 8.25 -3.47
N SER A 134 -10.37 7.23 -3.78
CA SER A 134 -10.39 5.94 -3.09
C SER A 134 -9.86 4.87 -4.03
N MET A 135 -8.92 4.08 -3.56
CA MET A 135 -8.37 2.96 -4.29
C MET A 135 -8.81 1.64 -3.66
N ILE A 136 -9.21 0.70 -4.51
CA ILE A 136 -9.59 -0.65 -4.11
C ILE A 136 -8.55 -1.63 -4.66
N SER A 137 -8.08 -2.55 -3.81
CA SER A 137 -7.14 -3.61 -4.17
C SER A 137 -7.57 -4.95 -3.57
N GLN A 138 -7.04 -6.05 -4.09
CA GLN A 138 -7.41 -7.39 -3.61
C GLN A 138 -6.98 -7.64 -2.16
N GLY A 139 -5.81 -7.16 -1.78
CA GLY A 139 -5.27 -7.24 -0.43
C GLY A 139 -4.71 -5.89 0.03
N PRO A 140 -4.30 -5.79 1.29
CA PRO A 140 -3.71 -4.56 1.79
C PRO A 140 -2.43 -4.25 1.00
N LEU A 141 -2.26 -2.98 0.64
CA LEU A 141 -1.03 -2.51 -0.01
C LEU A 141 0.17 -2.62 0.91
N GLN A 142 -0.09 -2.59 2.21
CA GLN A 142 0.93 -2.66 3.23
C GLN A 142 1.02 -4.08 3.79
N SER A 143 2.22 -4.59 3.86
CA SER A 143 2.52 -5.89 4.46
C SER A 143 3.72 -5.75 5.39
N LEU A 144 3.50 -6.08 6.66
CA LEU A 144 4.56 -6.19 7.66
C LEU A 144 4.90 -7.68 7.82
N ARG A 145 6.12 -8.04 7.47
CA ARG A 145 6.57 -9.44 7.46
C ARG A 145 8.05 -9.59 7.77
N ASN A 146 8.47 -10.80 8.09
CA ASN A 146 9.90 -11.10 8.11
C ASN A 146 10.47 -10.91 6.69
N ALA A 147 11.72 -10.44 6.63
CA ALA A 147 12.41 -10.28 5.36
C ALA A 147 12.86 -11.63 4.80
N GLY A 148 12.90 -11.74 3.49
CA GLY A 148 13.52 -12.84 2.74
C GLY A 148 14.73 -12.35 1.94
N VAL A 149 15.45 -13.28 1.35
CA VAL A 149 16.65 -12.97 0.53
C VAL A 149 16.30 -12.06 -0.65
N GLU A 150 15.10 -12.17 -1.17
CA GLU A 150 14.54 -11.31 -2.24
C GLU A 150 14.46 -9.84 -1.84
N ASP A 151 14.35 -9.54 -0.54
CA ASP A 151 14.21 -8.16 -0.03
C ASP A 151 15.55 -7.43 0.14
N VAL A 152 16.66 -8.14 0.08
CA VAL A 152 18.01 -7.58 0.31
C VAL A 152 18.27 -6.36 -0.57
N GLY A 153 17.86 -6.42 -1.85
CA GLY A 153 18.00 -5.27 -2.77
C GLY A 153 17.22 -4.05 -2.33
N GLY A 154 15.96 -4.23 -1.91
CA GLY A 154 15.10 -3.16 -1.42
C GLY A 154 15.58 -2.59 -0.08
N ILE A 155 16.04 -3.45 0.83
CA ILE A 155 16.63 -3.01 2.11
C ILE A 155 17.88 -2.16 1.86
N LEU A 156 18.80 -2.59 0.99
CA LEU A 156 19.99 -1.83 0.64
C LEU A 156 19.65 -0.45 0.09
N GLN A 157 18.73 -0.37 -0.87
CA GLN A 157 18.29 0.91 -1.42
C GLN A 157 17.73 1.86 -0.34
N LEU A 158 17.02 1.30 0.64
CA LEU A 158 16.43 2.06 1.74
C LEU A 158 17.50 2.58 2.72
N ILE A 159 18.50 1.77 3.07
CA ILE A 159 19.50 2.11 4.11
C ILE A 159 20.72 2.86 3.58
N GLU A 160 21.09 2.70 2.30
CA GLU A 160 22.28 3.32 1.70
C GLU A 160 22.37 4.85 1.93
N PRO A 161 21.30 5.64 1.76
CA PRO A 161 21.34 7.07 2.05
C PRO A 161 21.59 7.40 3.54
N LEU A 162 21.18 6.50 4.45
CA LEU A 162 21.38 6.66 5.90
C LEU A 162 22.79 6.25 6.30
N GLU A 163 23.34 5.23 5.67
CA GLU A 163 24.74 4.82 5.83
C GLU A 163 25.71 5.89 5.33
N ALA A 164 25.40 6.50 4.16
CA ALA A 164 26.21 7.59 3.60
C ALA A 164 26.27 8.81 4.54
N LYS A 165 25.20 9.05 5.30
CA LYS A 165 25.12 10.12 6.32
C LYS A 165 25.70 9.73 7.69
N GLY A 166 26.20 8.50 7.85
CA GLY A 166 26.70 7.99 9.12
C GLY A 166 25.62 7.76 10.20
N VAL A 167 24.35 7.69 9.81
CA VAL A 167 23.23 7.40 10.73
C VAL A 167 23.12 5.91 11.01
N LEU A 168 23.42 5.07 10.01
CA LEU A 168 23.47 3.63 10.14
C LEU A 168 24.88 3.10 9.86
N VAL A 169 25.20 1.98 10.50
CA VAL A 169 26.45 1.25 10.22
C VAL A 169 26.34 0.60 8.85
N ARG A 170 27.40 0.72 8.05
CA ARG A 170 27.45 0.12 6.70
C ARG A 170 27.31 -1.38 6.75
N ARG A 171 26.45 -1.89 5.86
CA ARG A 171 26.23 -3.33 5.65
C ARG A 171 26.41 -3.63 4.18
N ASN A 172 27.27 -4.60 3.88
CA ASN A 172 27.36 -5.12 2.52
C ASN A 172 26.23 -6.15 2.28
N ARG A 173 26.04 -6.49 1.01
CA ARG A 173 25.02 -7.44 0.58
C ARG A 173 25.17 -8.80 1.25
N GLU A 174 26.39 -9.31 1.33
CA GLU A 174 26.69 -10.64 1.90
C GLU A 174 26.29 -10.71 3.37
N LEU A 175 26.59 -9.66 4.14
CA LEU A 175 26.20 -9.57 5.55
C LEU A 175 24.68 -9.53 5.71
N LEU A 176 23.99 -8.78 4.86
CA LEU A 176 22.52 -8.71 4.89
C LEU A 176 21.90 -10.06 4.55
N GLU A 177 22.41 -10.77 3.54
CA GLU A 177 21.94 -12.09 3.17
C GLU A 177 22.13 -13.10 4.33
N MET A 178 23.24 -13.02 5.05
CA MET A 178 23.51 -13.87 6.23
C MET A 178 22.60 -13.57 7.43
N GLU A 179 22.19 -12.32 7.58
CA GLU A 179 21.42 -11.85 8.74
C GLU A 179 19.94 -11.59 8.42
N ILE A 180 19.48 -11.97 7.23
CA ILE A 180 18.15 -11.58 6.72
C ILE A 180 17.01 -12.02 7.63
N ASP A 181 17.12 -13.16 8.31
CA ASP A 181 16.13 -13.67 9.26
C ASP A 181 15.91 -12.77 10.48
N ARG A 182 16.86 -11.86 10.76
CA ARG A 182 16.76 -10.87 11.82
C ARG A 182 15.91 -9.68 11.41
N PHE A 183 15.73 -9.46 10.09
CA PHE A 183 15.05 -8.32 9.55
C PHE A 183 13.54 -8.52 9.46
N VAL A 184 12.85 -7.44 9.69
CA VAL A 184 11.42 -7.26 9.43
C VAL A 184 11.29 -6.10 8.45
N VAL A 185 10.47 -6.27 7.45
CA VAL A 185 10.21 -5.24 6.44
C VAL A 185 8.74 -4.85 6.44
N LEU A 186 8.50 -3.58 6.19
CA LEU A 186 7.21 -3.08 5.81
C LEU A 186 7.27 -2.80 4.32
N GLU A 187 6.51 -3.59 3.59
CA GLU A 187 6.33 -3.46 2.16
C GLU A 187 5.08 -2.62 1.89
N HIS A 188 5.17 -1.68 0.98
CA HIS A 188 4.05 -0.95 0.46
C HIS A 188 4.16 -0.95 -1.07
N ASP A 189 3.13 -1.46 -1.72
CA ASP A 189 3.08 -1.55 -3.18
C ASP A 189 4.33 -2.22 -3.81
N ARG A 190 4.75 -3.35 -3.27
CA ARG A 190 5.94 -4.12 -3.67
C ARG A 190 7.27 -3.37 -3.48
N MET A 191 7.27 -2.24 -2.81
CA MET A 191 8.46 -1.51 -2.43
C MET A 191 8.71 -1.66 -0.93
N ILE A 192 9.95 -1.93 -0.53
CA ILE A 192 10.33 -1.91 0.88
C ILE A 192 10.43 -0.44 1.32
N VAL A 193 9.46 -0.01 2.12
CA VAL A 193 9.36 1.38 2.59
C VAL A 193 9.88 1.56 4.01
N ALA A 194 10.00 0.49 4.78
CA ALA A 194 10.63 0.52 6.08
C ALA A 194 11.21 -0.84 6.45
N CYS A 195 12.25 -0.84 7.26
CA CYS A 195 12.86 -2.05 7.82
C CYS A 195 13.34 -1.84 9.25
N ALA A 196 13.48 -2.93 9.98
CA ALA A 196 14.14 -3.00 11.28
C ALA A 196 14.77 -4.38 11.48
N ALA A 197 15.82 -4.47 12.28
CA ALA A 197 16.45 -5.74 12.63
C ALA A 197 16.43 -5.95 14.15
N LEU A 198 16.29 -7.21 14.58
CA LEU A 198 16.36 -7.62 15.97
C LEU A 198 17.57 -8.52 16.20
N TYR A 199 18.49 -8.08 17.06
CA TYR A 199 19.69 -8.84 17.43
C TYR A 199 19.52 -9.35 18.87
N PRO A 200 19.28 -10.65 19.09
CA PRO A 200 19.09 -11.19 20.43
C PRO A 200 20.43 -11.42 21.13
N PHE A 201 20.45 -11.13 22.44
CA PHE A 201 21.52 -11.44 23.41
C PHE A 201 20.91 -12.33 24.51
N PRO A 202 20.83 -13.65 24.28
CA PRO A 202 20.11 -14.57 25.17
C PRO A 202 20.63 -14.62 26.57
N ASP A 203 21.96 -14.57 26.75
CA ASP A 203 22.63 -14.65 28.07
C ASP A 203 22.26 -13.44 28.95
N GLU A 204 22.04 -12.28 28.36
CA GLU A 204 21.66 -11.04 29.03
C GLU A 204 20.15 -10.83 29.10
N LYS A 205 19.37 -11.72 28.47
CA LYS A 205 17.92 -11.58 28.27
C LYS A 205 17.56 -10.22 27.65
N ALA A 206 18.40 -9.75 26.74
CA ALA A 206 18.27 -8.49 26.06
C ALA A 206 18.23 -8.67 24.54
N SER A 207 17.72 -7.67 23.84
CA SER A 207 17.83 -7.60 22.37
C SER A 207 18.14 -6.17 21.96
N GLU A 208 18.89 -6.03 20.86
CA GLU A 208 19.12 -4.76 20.19
C GLU A 208 18.13 -4.57 19.05
N LEU A 209 17.49 -3.41 19.01
CA LEU A 209 16.80 -2.94 17.81
C LEU A 209 17.83 -2.21 16.94
N GLY A 210 18.22 -2.83 15.85
CA GLY A 210 19.13 -2.27 14.85
C GLY A 210 18.42 -1.89 13.56
N CYS A 211 19.10 -1.08 12.76
CA CYS A 211 18.71 -0.80 11.38
C CYS A 211 17.25 -0.34 11.19
N LEU A 212 16.69 0.44 12.13
CA LEU A 212 15.38 1.04 11.96
C LEU A 212 15.47 2.16 10.90
N ALA A 213 14.87 1.93 9.76
CA ALA A 213 14.84 2.85 8.64
C ALA A 213 13.43 2.99 8.07
N VAL A 214 13.06 4.22 7.68
CA VAL A 214 11.80 4.54 7.00
C VAL A 214 12.13 5.44 5.81
N HIS A 215 11.59 5.08 4.64
CA HIS A 215 11.75 5.85 3.42
C HIS A 215 11.27 7.29 3.60
N PRO A 216 11.99 8.30 3.08
CA PRO A 216 11.66 9.71 3.33
C PRO A 216 10.22 10.09 3.01
N ASP A 217 9.68 9.61 1.89
CA ASP A 217 8.31 9.93 1.44
C ASP A 217 7.22 9.28 2.30
N TYR A 218 7.59 8.28 3.11
CA TYR A 218 6.69 7.56 4.01
C TYR A 218 6.88 7.92 5.49
N ARG A 219 7.67 8.95 5.77
CA ARG A 219 7.82 9.47 7.13
C ARG A 219 6.51 10.10 7.60
N ASN A 220 6.29 10.05 8.91
CA ASN A 220 5.06 10.53 9.58
C ASN A 220 3.79 9.72 9.28
N ALA A 221 3.87 8.64 8.51
CA ALA A 221 2.77 7.70 8.28
C ALA A 221 2.65 6.63 9.40
N GLY A 222 3.43 6.72 10.48
CA GLY A 222 3.38 5.78 11.60
C GLY A 222 4.15 4.48 11.39
N TYR A 223 4.91 4.34 10.30
CA TYR A 223 5.60 3.09 9.97
C TYR A 223 6.72 2.74 10.95
N GLY A 224 7.42 3.75 11.47
CA GLY A 224 8.41 3.55 12.54
C GLY A 224 7.78 2.97 13.81
N ASP A 225 6.63 3.46 14.20
CA ASP A 225 5.87 2.97 15.36
C ASP A 225 5.36 1.54 15.15
N THR A 226 4.93 1.24 13.93
CA THR A 226 4.46 -0.09 13.55
C THR A 226 5.60 -1.12 13.63
N LEU A 227 6.78 -0.78 13.10
CA LEU A 227 7.97 -1.62 13.20
C LEU A 227 8.43 -1.79 14.65
N LEU A 228 8.50 -0.70 15.43
CA LEU A 228 8.90 -0.76 16.83
C LEU A 228 8.01 -1.70 17.63
N LYS A 229 6.69 -1.55 17.54
CA LYS A 229 5.73 -2.42 18.21
C LYS A 229 5.90 -3.90 17.81
N HIS A 230 6.13 -4.15 16.53
CA HIS A 230 6.36 -5.51 16.05
C HIS A 230 7.66 -6.11 16.61
N ILE A 231 8.73 -5.34 16.62
CA ILE A 231 10.02 -5.76 17.18
C ILE A 231 9.92 -5.98 18.68
N GLU A 232 9.20 -5.14 19.43
CA GLU A 232 8.95 -5.37 20.87
C GLU A 232 8.23 -6.69 21.14
N VAL A 233 7.21 -7.01 20.35
CA VAL A 233 6.50 -8.30 20.47
C VAL A 233 7.44 -9.44 20.12
N LYS A 234 8.21 -9.33 19.03
CA LYS A 234 9.18 -10.36 18.60
C LYS A 234 10.25 -10.60 19.68
N ALA A 235 10.81 -9.53 20.26
CA ALA A 235 11.79 -9.61 21.35
C ALA A 235 11.23 -10.31 22.59
N LYS A 236 10.01 -9.95 23.03
CA LYS A 236 9.32 -10.59 24.16
C LYS A 236 9.08 -12.08 23.89
N THR A 237 8.64 -12.43 22.70
CA THR A 237 8.40 -13.83 22.31
C THR A 237 9.69 -14.66 22.33
N GLN A 238 10.83 -14.03 22.02
CA GLN A 238 12.16 -14.64 22.09
C GLN A 238 12.76 -14.66 23.51
N GLY A 239 12.03 -14.20 24.54
CA GLY A 239 12.42 -14.25 25.92
C GLY A 239 13.24 -13.04 26.41
N SER A 240 13.39 -11.99 25.60
CA SER A 240 14.09 -10.77 26.01
C SER A 240 13.26 -9.98 27.00
N LYS A 241 13.92 -9.51 28.05
CA LYS A 241 13.34 -8.63 29.08
C LYS A 241 13.69 -7.16 28.87
N LYS A 242 14.74 -6.89 28.09
CA LYS A 242 15.21 -5.55 27.76
C LYS A 242 15.32 -5.43 26.24
N LEU A 243 14.90 -4.28 25.71
CA LEU A 243 15.15 -3.87 24.33
C LEU A 243 15.95 -2.59 24.37
N PHE A 244 17.08 -2.54 23.69
CA PHE A 244 17.90 -1.35 23.60
C PHE A 244 18.20 -0.98 22.16
N VAL A 245 18.62 0.24 21.94
CA VAL A 245 18.97 0.80 20.64
C VAL A 245 20.23 1.63 20.75
N LEU A 246 21.11 1.50 19.78
CA LEU A 246 22.27 2.37 19.62
C LEU A 246 21.96 3.41 18.55
N THR A 247 21.87 4.68 18.94
CA THR A 247 21.52 5.77 18.01
C THR A 247 22.35 7.02 18.30
N THR A 248 22.74 7.71 17.23
CA THR A 248 23.44 9.00 17.32
C THR A 248 22.54 10.19 16.99
N GLY A 249 21.38 9.97 16.35
CA GLY A 249 20.55 11.06 15.85
C GLY A 249 19.06 10.96 16.15
N ALA A 250 18.58 9.81 16.66
CA ALA A 250 17.16 9.58 16.88
C ALA A 250 16.78 9.37 18.35
N ALA A 251 17.65 9.74 19.30
CA ALA A 251 17.42 9.52 20.73
C ALA A 251 16.06 10.08 21.19
N HIS A 252 15.73 11.31 20.83
CA HIS A 252 14.46 11.94 21.20
C HIS A 252 13.24 11.12 20.75
N TRP A 253 13.27 10.59 19.51
CA TRP A 253 12.18 9.76 18.98
C TRP A 253 11.95 8.50 19.83
N PHE A 254 13.02 7.88 20.33
CA PHE A 254 12.93 6.69 21.20
C PHE A 254 12.48 7.06 22.62
N VAL A 255 12.96 8.18 23.18
CA VAL A 255 12.54 8.67 24.50
C VAL A 255 11.04 8.95 24.54
N GLU A 256 10.45 9.54 23.49
CA GLU A 256 9.02 9.75 23.38
C GLU A 256 8.22 8.42 23.40
N ARG A 257 8.88 7.29 23.12
CA ARG A 257 8.30 5.94 23.07
C ARG A 257 8.68 5.08 24.29
N GLY A 258 9.16 5.72 25.34
CA GLY A 258 9.42 5.07 26.62
C GLY A 258 10.80 4.45 26.77
N PHE A 259 11.74 4.73 25.88
CA PHE A 259 13.15 4.39 26.08
C PHE A 259 13.83 5.39 27.02
N GLU A 260 14.74 4.90 27.82
CA GLU A 260 15.56 5.73 28.72
C GLU A 260 17.00 5.76 28.21
N GLU A 261 17.63 6.93 28.27
CA GLU A 261 19.05 7.04 27.94
C GLU A 261 19.89 6.41 29.07
N THR A 262 20.71 5.45 28.68
CA THR A 262 21.65 4.79 29.60
C THR A 262 23.06 4.94 29.05
N GLY A 263 24.06 4.99 29.97
CA GLY A 263 25.45 4.88 29.54
C GLY A 263 25.75 3.51 28.93
N VAL A 264 26.74 3.47 28.04
CA VAL A 264 27.27 2.21 27.53
C VAL A 264 27.91 1.47 28.69
N GLU A 265 27.23 0.46 29.22
CA GLU A 265 27.86 -0.48 30.16
C GLU A 265 28.91 -1.28 29.37
N LYS A 266 30.16 -1.22 29.82
CA LYS A 266 31.29 -1.95 29.24
C LYS A 266 31.26 -3.39 29.67
#